data_3d9e3cb3d231fd6a4f65e7800e08ce7a
#
_entry.id   3d9e3cb3d231fd6a4f65e7800e08ce7a
#
_cell.length_a   1.000
_cell.length_b   1.000
_cell.length_c   1.000
_cell.angle_alpha   90.00
_cell.angle_beta   90.00
_cell.angle_gamma   90.00
#
_symmetry.space_group_name_H-M   'P 1'
#
loop_
_entity.id
_entity.type
_entity.pdbx_description
1 polymer ?
#
loop_
_entity_poly.entity_id
_entity_poly.type
_entity_poly.pdbx_seq_one_letter_code
_entity_poly.pdbx_strand_id
1 'polypeptide(L)' 'DRLRADLLSALQNLGYHRPQAEKAVDAVLRAAEHASLEEALKSALRELMR' A
#
# COMPACT_ATOMS: atom_id res chain seq x y z
N ASP A 1 -12.30 1.21 5.25
CA ASP A 1 -11.57 -0.02 5.38
C ASP A 1 -10.24 0.18 6.07
N ARG A 2 -10.07 -0.54 7.16
CA ARG A 2 -8.93 -0.32 8.04
C ARG A 2 -7.59 -0.62 7.38
N LEU A 3 -7.53 -1.74 6.66
CA LEU A 3 -6.29 -2.14 6.01
C LEU A 3 -5.83 -1.09 5.00
N ARG A 4 -6.77 -0.58 4.22
CA ARG A 4 -6.45 0.45 3.25
C ARG A 4 -5.93 1.70 3.93
N ALA A 5 -6.58 2.13 5.00
CA ALA A 5 -6.15 3.32 5.72
C ALA A 5 -4.77 3.12 6.34
N ASP A 6 -4.54 1.95 6.89
CA ASP A 6 -3.24 1.65 7.49
C ASP A 6 -2.13 1.67 6.46
N LEU A 7 -2.39 1.08 5.29
CA LEU A 7 -1.40 1.07 4.22
C LEU A 7 -1.09 2.48 3.74
N LEU A 8 -2.13 3.29 3.54
CA LEU A 8 -1.93 4.67 3.11
C LEU A 8 -1.10 5.44 4.12
N SER A 9 -1.43 5.28 5.38
CA SER A 9 -0.73 5.97 6.44
C SER A 9 0.75 5.58 6.48
N ALA A 10 1.01 4.28 6.38
CA ALA A 10 2.38 3.79 6.41
C ALA A 10 3.19 4.32 5.24
N LEU A 11 2.61 4.33 4.05
CA LEU A 11 3.33 4.81 2.87
C LEU A 11 3.61 6.30 2.95
N GLN A 12 2.65 7.07 3.46
CA GLN A 12 2.87 8.50 3.63
C GLN A 12 3.95 8.78 4.66
N ASN A 13 3.99 7.98 5.71
CA ASN A 13 5.05 8.11 6.71
C ASN A 13 6.42 7.83 6.13
N LEU A 14 6.49 7.01 5.11
CA LEU A 14 7.75 6.73 4.42
C LEU A 14 8.13 7.80 3.42
N GLY A 15 7.25 8.76 3.17
CA GLY A 15 7.55 9.88 2.31
C GLY A 15 6.86 9.86 0.96
N TYR A 16 6.01 8.90 0.72
CA TYR A 16 5.29 8.86 -0.57
C TYR A 16 4.09 9.80 -0.54
N HIS A 17 3.83 10.42 -1.67
CA HIS A 17 2.69 11.31 -1.79
C HIS A 17 1.40 10.51 -1.86
N ARG A 18 0.31 11.14 -1.46
CA ARG A 18 -0.96 10.45 -1.39
C ARG A 18 -1.39 9.83 -2.73
N PRO A 19 -1.30 10.53 -3.88
CA PRO A 19 -1.69 9.90 -5.13
C PRO A 19 -0.90 8.64 -5.45
N GLN A 20 0.40 8.66 -5.16
CA GLN A 20 1.23 7.49 -5.37
C GLN A 20 0.84 6.36 -4.42
N ALA A 21 0.62 6.71 -3.16
CA ALA A 21 0.26 5.73 -2.16
C ALA A 21 -1.08 5.08 -2.48
N GLU A 22 -2.05 5.88 -2.89
CA GLU A 22 -3.35 5.35 -3.24
C GLU A 22 -3.29 4.38 -4.41
N LYS A 23 -2.49 4.72 -5.40
CA LYS A 23 -2.32 3.86 -6.57
C LYS A 23 -1.72 2.52 -6.17
N ALA A 24 -0.70 2.56 -5.33
CA ALA A 24 -0.04 1.34 -4.88
C ALA A 24 -0.97 0.49 -4.03
N VAL A 25 -1.71 1.13 -3.14
CA VAL A 25 -2.65 0.43 -2.28
C VAL A 25 -3.75 -0.24 -3.10
N ASP A 26 -4.28 0.48 -4.07
CA ASP A 26 -5.31 -0.09 -4.94
C ASP A 26 -4.79 -1.32 -5.68
N ALA A 27 -3.57 -1.23 -6.21
CA ALA A 27 -2.98 -2.35 -6.93
C ALA A 27 -2.78 -3.56 -6.03
N VAL A 28 -2.30 -3.32 -4.82
CA VAL A 28 -2.05 -4.39 -3.87
C VAL A 28 -3.34 -5.06 -3.44
N LEU A 29 -4.35 -4.26 -3.09
CA LEU A 29 -5.61 -4.82 -2.60
C LEU A 29 -6.36 -5.54 -3.70
N ARG A 30 -6.13 -5.15 -4.94
CA ARG A 30 -6.75 -5.81 -6.06
C ARG A 30 -6.09 -7.15 -6.37
N ALA A 31 -4.78 -7.22 -6.19
CA ALA A 31 -4.02 -8.42 -6.54
C ALA A 31 -3.95 -9.42 -5.40
N ALA A 32 -3.86 -8.96 -4.16
CA ALA A 32 -3.67 -9.82 -3.02
C ALA A 32 -4.87 -9.73 -2.09
N GLU A 33 -5.64 -10.80 -2.03
CA GLU A 33 -6.90 -10.76 -1.28
C GLU A 33 -6.72 -10.85 0.21
N HIS A 34 -5.70 -11.56 0.65
CA HIS A 34 -5.61 -11.87 2.08
C HIS A 34 -4.28 -11.56 2.68
N ALA A 35 -3.63 -10.57 2.17
CA ALA A 35 -2.33 -10.20 2.70
C ALA A 35 -2.49 -9.55 4.06
N SER A 36 -1.59 -9.87 4.97
CA SER A 36 -1.50 -9.12 6.20
C SER A 36 -1.01 -7.71 5.88
N LEU A 37 -1.11 -6.81 6.86
CA LEU A 37 -0.62 -5.46 6.66
C LEU A 37 0.84 -5.47 6.23
N GLU A 38 1.63 -6.32 6.84
CA GLU A 38 3.05 -6.41 6.54
C GLU A 38 3.30 -6.82 5.09
N GLU A 39 2.61 -7.86 4.65
CA GLU A 39 2.77 -8.34 3.28
C GLU A 39 2.24 -7.35 2.28
N ALA A 40 1.11 -6.73 2.59
CA ALA A 40 0.54 -5.72 1.72
C ALA A 40 1.48 -4.53 1.58
N LEU A 41 2.10 -4.13 2.68
CA LEU A 41 3.05 -3.03 2.65
C LEU A 41 4.25 -3.37 1.78
N LYS A 42 4.78 -4.57 1.89
CA LYS A 42 5.89 -5.00 1.04
C LYS A 42 5.51 -4.95 -0.43
N SER A 43 4.33 -5.44 -0.75
CA SER A 43 3.88 -5.42 -2.14
C SER A 43 3.70 -3.99 -2.64
N ALA A 44 3.16 -3.12 -1.80
CA ALA A 44 2.98 -1.72 -2.18
C ALA A 44 4.31 -1.04 -2.44
N LEU A 45 5.29 -1.30 -1.59
CA LEU A 45 6.62 -0.73 -1.78
C LEU A 45 7.24 -1.23 -3.07
N ARG A 46 7.03 -2.48 -3.39
CA ARG A 46 7.54 -3.04 -4.63
C ARG A 46 6.91 -2.34 -5.84
N GLU A 47 5.61 -2.07 -5.76
CA GLU A 47 4.94 -1.34 -6.83
C GLU A 47 5.53 0.06 -7.01
N LEU A 48 5.80 0.72 -5.90
CA LEU A 48 6.32 2.08 -5.95
C LEU A 48 7.76 2.13 -6.43
N MET A 49 8.50 1.05 -6.25
CA MET A 49 9.91 1.01 -6.66
C MET A 49 10.13 0.45 -8.06
N ARG A 50 9.05 0.15 -8.76
CA ARG A 50 9.17 -0.40 -10.12
C ARG A 50 9.85 0.51 -11.10
#